data_ef8c8ad8c446c400681e3dc9941253bc
#
_entry.id   ef8c8ad8c446c400681e3dc9941253bc
#
_cell.length_a   1.000
_cell.length_b   1.000
_cell.length_c   1.000
_cell.angle_alpha   90.00
_cell.angle_beta   90.00
_cell.angle_gamma   90.00
#
_symmetry.space_group_name_H-M   'P 1'
#
loop_
_entity.id
_entity.type
_entity.pdbx_description
1 polymer ?
#
loop_
_entity_poly.entity_id
_entity_poly.type
_entity_poly.pdbx_seq_one_letter_code
_entity_poly.pdbx_strand_id
1 'polypeptide(L)'
;MKKQYIIALLCATTISAAIQAQSITEVSDSLRAIVRSATDGNAEAQNIVGGWFYEGKHVTRDYEQAFRWWSKSAKSGNAKAIGNVGLCYQLGRGVEADSLRAVQYYTTSIRKGNKKLFESHVALADKGNVFSNVFVGESYIEGLIVERNRAKAIPYLRTAAEKGSVEACVSLARALYREKRVKEAALWAERGALKGNAEAEYLYGMFLIRGWGVAQNAEKGADYLFKAAEARNRAAMELMGDCYMSGTGVVRNEAAAVNWYMLAAGAGSDLAQMKLADCFRKGIGTEINYDRALYWYAEAYRNGHRKDFEDLVKNELAGSPFEAYMEGLKAVYFRDFAAALKCFKKVEKAKIPEGRIMTAVVMCDQDYAKHNVSKGIKMLNKELGGNCLANYFLALIGEELGQEATGVDDIDVYACMSVAALCDYGPALCHLGDMFYEGRIAEQSYGAACESYARAFELGQLEERSARRYADCLRTGRGVKVSDKRLANRVLASIHTSAIPTLLGLVK
;
A
#
# COMPACT_ATOMS: atom_id res chain seq x y z
N MET A 1 -21.62 -47.02 -9.50
CA MET A 1 -22.29 -45.70 -9.31
C MET A 1 -22.88 -45.50 -7.90
N LYS A 2 -23.66 -46.44 -7.32
CA LYS A 2 -24.26 -46.24 -5.98
C LYS A 2 -23.23 -46.04 -4.84
N LYS A 3 -22.08 -46.71 -4.85
CA LYS A 3 -21.02 -46.60 -3.81
C LYS A 3 -20.34 -45.22 -3.74
N GLN A 4 -20.21 -44.55 -4.89
CA GLN A 4 -19.58 -43.20 -4.95
C GLN A 4 -20.51 -42.09 -4.45
N TYR A 5 -21.82 -42.23 -4.67
CA TYR A 5 -22.82 -41.26 -4.21
C TYR A 5 -22.98 -41.24 -2.67
N ILE A 6 -22.82 -42.35 -2.02
CA ILE A 6 -23.01 -42.49 -0.56
C ILE A 6 -21.91 -41.77 0.21
N ILE A 7 -20.64 -41.86 -0.23
CA ILE A 7 -19.53 -41.16 0.42
C ILE A 7 -19.60 -39.64 0.12
N ALA A 8 -20.03 -39.24 -1.07
CA ALA A 8 -20.25 -37.84 -1.41
C ALA A 8 -21.34 -37.19 -0.53
N LEU A 9 -22.41 -37.89 -0.24
CA LEU A 9 -23.49 -37.42 0.65
C LEU A 9 -23.01 -37.24 2.11
N LEU A 10 -22.18 -38.15 2.58
CA LEU A 10 -21.58 -38.08 3.93
C LEU A 10 -20.61 -36.88 4.10
N CYS A 11 -19.98 -36.46 3.01
CA CYS A 11 -18.98 -35.40 3.05
C CYS A 11 -19.60 -34.02 2.73
N ALA A 12 -20.79 -33.95 2.09
CA ALA A 12 -21.38 -32.70 1.60
C ALA A 12 -22.33 -32.00 2.59
N THR A 13 -22.92 -32.73 3.54
CA THR A 13 -23.96 -32.17 4.41
C THR A 13 -23.76 -32.49 5.88
N THR A 14 -24.02 -31.51 6.75
CA THR A 14 -24.19 -31.66 8.19
C THR A 14 -25.61 -32.17 8.52
N ILE A 15 -26.21 -33.06 7.69
CA ILE A 15 -27.55 -33.59 7.90
C ILE A 15 -27.47 -34.83 8.78
N SER A 16 -28.33 -34.81 9.80
CA SER A 16 -28.53 -35.74 10.91
C SER A 16 -28.04 -37.19 10.67
N ALA A 17 -27.20 -37.63 11.59
CA ALA A 17 -26.57 -38.95 11.62
C ALA A 17 -27.53 -40.16 11.55
N ALA A 18 -28.84 -39.99 11.74
CA ALA A 18 -29.83 -41.06 11.82
C ALA A 18 -30.32 -41.60 10.45
N ILE A 19 -30.33 -40.77 9.38
CA ILE A 19 -30.79 -41.19 8.05
C ILE A 19 -29.64 -41.88 7.24
N GLN A 20 -28.41 -41.63 7.61
CA GLN A 20 -27.23 -42.11 6.90
C GLN A 20 -26.81 -43.55 7.20
N ALA A 21 -27.24 -44.09 8.33
CA ALA A 21 -26.81 -45.42 8.79
C ALA A 21 -27.35 -46.61 7.96
N GLN A 22 -28.48 -46.44 7.26
CA GLN A 22 -29.13 -47.57 6.54
C GLN A 22 -28.67 -47.82 5.11
N SER A 23 -27.91 -46.91 4.48
CA SER A 23 -27.51 -47.05 3.08
C SER A 23 -26.02 -47.37 2.84
N ILE A 24 -25.23 -47.60 3.89
CA ILE A 24 -23.76 -47.72 3.84
C ILE A 24 -23.29 -49.17 3.97
N THR A 25 -24.03 -50.15 3.56
CA THR A 25 -23.67 -51.56 3.73
C THR A 25 -22.52 -52.09 2.83
N GLU A 26 -21.95 -51.25 1.93
CA GLU A 26 -20.95 -51.70 0.97
C GLU A 26 -19.61 -50.92 0.96
N VAL A 27 -19.40 -49.97 1.88
CA VAL A 27 -18.11 -49.25 2.03
C VAL A 27 -17.28 -49.95 3.09
N SER A 28 -16.02 -50.25 2.78
CA SER A 28 -15.13 -50.93 3.75
C SER A 28 -15.03 -50.14 5.06
N ASP A 29 -14.93 -50.83 6.19
CA ASP A 29 -14.86 -50.20 7.51
C ASP A 29 -13.67 -49.22 7.64
N SER A 30 -12.60 -49.51 6.92
CA SER A 30 -11.44 -48.63 6.84
C SER A 30 -11.76 -47.26 6.19
N LEU A 31 -12.59 -47.20 5.14
CA LEU A 31 -12.99 -45.93 4.50
C LEU A 31 -13.94 -45.15 5.40
N ARG A 32 -14.85 -45.82 6.11
CA ARG A 32 -15.73 -45.18 7.10
C ARG A 32 -14.93 -44.59 8.25
N ALA A 33 -13.91 -45.30 8.74
CA ALA A 33 -13.05 -44.78 9.81
C ALA A 33 -12.28 -43.54 9.38
N ILE A 34 -11.79 -43.44 8.12
CA ILE A 34 -11.15 -42.21 7.61
C ILE A 34 -12.12 -41.06 7.51
N VAL A 35 -13.34 -41.25 7.00
CA VAL A 35 -14.35 -40.20 6.92
C VAL A 35 -14.74 -39.69 8.31
N ARG A 36 -14.95 -40.59 9.28
CA ARG A 36 -15.24 -40.24 10.68
C ARG A 36 -14.10 -39.40 11.27
N SER A 37 -12.87 -39.87 11.14
CA SER A 37 -11.68 -39.17 11.62
C SER A 37 -11.52 -37.80 10.96
N ALA A 38 -11.85 -37.62 9.68
CA ALA A 38 -11.83 -36.34 8.99
C ALA A 38 -12.92 -35.38 9.52
N THR A 39 -14.13 -35.90 9.79
CA THR A 39 -15.22 -35.11 10.40
C THR A 39 -14.90 -34.70 11.82
N ASP A 40 -14.19 -35.52 12.58
CA ASP A 40 -13.72 -35.26 13.94
C ASP A 40 -12.51 -34.31 13.99
N GLY A 41 -12.04 -33.83 12.82
CA GLY A 41 -11.02 -32.77 12.73
C GLY A 41 -9.60 -33.24 12.48
N ASN A 42 -9.36 -34.56 12.29
CA ASN A 42 -8.03 -35.06 11.99
C ASN A 42 -7.52 -34.53 10.65
N ALA A 43 -6.42 -33.79 10.67
CA ALA A 43 -5.88 -33.10 9.50
C ALA A 43 -5.40 -34.04 8.38
N GLU A 44 -4.79 -35.18 8.75
CA GLU A 44 -4.32 -36.18 7.74
C GLU A 44 -5.51 -36.86 7.06
N ALA A 45 -6.54 -37.23 7.83
CA ALA A 45 -7.76 -37.81 7.28
C ALA A 45 -8.48 -36.81 6.36
N GLN A 46 -8.57 -35.51 6.75
CA GLN A 46 -9.12 -34.46 5.90
C GLN A 46 -8.34 -34.30 4.60
N ASN A 47 -7.01 -34.39 4.65
CA ASN A 47 -6.17 -34.35 3.44
C ASN A 47 -6.45 -35.54 2.52
N ILE A 48 -6.62 -36.74 3.07
CA ILE A 48 -6.95 -37.96 2.31
C ILE A 48 -8.32 -37.84 1.65
N VAL A 49 -9.35 -37.37 2.39
CA VAL A 49 -10.71 -37.18 1.85
C VAL A 49 -10.72 -36.12 0.74
N GLY A 50 -9.98 -35.03 0.91
CA GLY A 50 -9.77 -34.03 -0.13
C GLY A 50 -9.19 -34.64 -1.42
N GLY A 51 -8.21 -35.54 -1.28
CA GLY A 51 -7.63 -36.27 -2.40
C GLY A 51 -8.67 -37.18 -3.12
N TRP A 52 -9.55 -37.84 -2.39
CA TRP A 52 -10.62 -38.63 -2.99
C TRP A 52 -11.53 -37.81 -3.88
N PHE A 53 -11.97 -36.66 -3.41
CA PHE A 53 -12.79 -35.75 -4.24
C PHE A 53 -12.03 -35.20 -5.45
N TYR A 54 -10.76 -34.89 -5.30
CA TYR A 54 -9.93 -34.38 -6.39
C TYR A 54 -9.71 -35.41 -7.51
N GLU A 55 -9.43 -36.67 -7.14
CA GLU A 55 -9.14 -37.77 -8.07
C GLU A 55 -10.41 -38.46 -8.56
N GLY A 56 -11.52 -38.33 -7.85
CA GLY A 56 -12.74 -39.09 -8.07
C GLY A 56 -12.63 -40.52 -7.58
N LYS A 57 -11.79 -40.77 -6.55
CA LYS A 57 -11.54 -42.09 -5.97
C LYS A 57 -12.47 -42.29 -4.77
N HIS A 58 -13.21 -43.40 -4.74
CA HIS A 58 -14.24 -43.70 -3.74
C HIS A 58 -15.46 -42.75 -3.74
N VAL A 59 -15.37 -41.62 -4.35
CA VAL A 59 -16.44 -40.57 -4.48
C VAL A 59 -16.45 -40.02 -5.90
N THR A 60 -17.55 -39.41 -6.29
CA THR A 60 -17.60 -38.63 -7.55
C THR A 60 -16.64 -37.46 -7.45
N ARG A 61 -15.88 -37.18 -8.53
CA ARG A 61 -14.97 -36.03 -8.57
C ARG A 61 -15.69 -34.75 -8.33
N ASP A 62 -15.18 -33.97 -7.35
CA ASP A 62 -15.71 -32.66 -6.97
C ASP A 62 -14.55 -31.80 -6.47
N TYR A 63 -14.10 -30.86 -7.30
CA TYR A 63 -12.97 -30.00 -6.95
C TYR A 63 -13.31 -28.99 -5.86
N GLU A 64 -14.58 -28.58 -5.71
CA GLU A 64 -14.98 -27.67 -4.64
C GLU A 64 -14.93 -28.36 -3.28
N GLN A 65 -15.43 -29.60 -3.20
CA GLN A 65 -15.28 -30.40 -1.98
C GLN A 65 -13.82 -30.72 -1.67
N ALA A 66 -13.01 -31.04 -2.69
CA ALA A 66 -11.57 -31.24 -2.49
C ALA A 66 -10.91 -30.00 -1.89
N PHE A 67 -11.19 -28.80 -2.43
CA PHE A 67 -10.69 -27.53 -1.92
C PHE A 67 -11.15 -27.27 -0.48
N ARG A 68 -12.43 -27.53 -0.17
CA ARG A 68 -12.98 -27.36 1.18
C ARG A 68 -12.28 -28.26 2.21
N TRP A 69 -12.10 -29.54 1.90
CA TRP A 69 -11.43 -30.50 2.78
C TRP A 69 -9.95 -30.17 2.97
N TRP A 70 -9.23 -29.89 1.88
CA TRP A 70 -7.85 -29.47 1.96
C TRP A 70 -7.66 -28.15 2.70
N SER A 71 -8.60 -27.22 2.56
CA SER A 71 -8.57 -25.95 3.33
C SER A 71 -8.75 -26.18 4.82
N LYS A 72 -9.63 -27.11 5.24
CA LYS A 72 -9.76 -27.51 6.66
C LYS A 72 -8.46 -28.11 7.18
N SER A 73 -7.91 -29.07 6.47
CA SER A 73 -6.63 -29.73 6.81
C SER A 73 -5.46 -28.74 6.85
N ALA A 74 -5.41 -27.79 5.91
CA ALA A 74 -4.40 -26.74 5.83
C ALA A 74 -4.45 -25.79 7.05
N LYS A 75 -5.66 -25.42 7.51
CA LYS A 75 -5.84 -24.63 8.74
C LYS A 75 -5.26 -25.29 9.97
N SER A 76 -5.34 -26.62 10.03
CA SER A 76 -4.73 -27.45 11.09
C SER A 76 -3.22 -27.67 10.87
N GLY A 77 -2.62 -27.03 9.86
CA GLY A 77 -1.18 -27.04 9.63
C GLY A 77 -0.63 -28.21 8.83
N ASN A 78 -1.47 -29.07 8.21
CA ASN A 78 -1.00 -30.18 7.38
C ASN A 78 -0.27 -29.64 6.15
N ALA A 79 1.03 -29.93 6.06
CA ALA A 79 1.90 -29.40 5.01
C ALA A 79 1.49 -29.86 3.60
N LYS A 80 1.05 -31.11 3.43
CA LYS A 80 0.60 -31.62 2.13
C LYS A 80 -0.69 -30.96 1.68
N ALA A 81 -1.66 -30.80 2.61
CA ALA A 81 -2.93 -30.15 2.32
C ALA A 81 -2.73 -28.67 1.94
N ILE A 82 -1.79 -27.98 2.58
CA ILE A 82 -1.40 -26.61 2.20
C ILE A 82 -0.93 -26.59 0.74
N GLY A 83 -0.08 -27.55 0.33
CA GLY A 83 0.35 -27.68 -1.06
C GLY A 83 -0.81 -27.96 -2.01
N ASN A 84 -1.75 -28.83 -1.62
CA ASN A 84 -2.92 -29.16 -2.42
C ASN A 84 -3.89 -27.98 -2.60
N VAL A 85 -4.02 -27.11 -1.58
CA VAL A 85 -4.74 -25.83 -1.73
C VAL A 85 -4.03 -24.94 -2.74
N GLY A 86 -2.70 -24.89 -2.72
CA GLY A 86 -1.90 -24.18 -3.74
C GLY A 86 -2.16 -24.72 -5.15
N LEU A 87 -2.28 -26.04 -5.32
CA LEU A 87 -2.63 -26.67 -6.60
C LEU A 87 -4.02 -26.27 -7.09
N CYS A 88 -4.99 -26.15 -6.17
CA CYS A 88 -6.33 -25.67 -6.52
C CYS A 88 -6.28 -24.23 -7.06
N TYR A 89 -5.55 -23.34 -6.42
CA TYR A 89 -5.36 -21.97 -6.91
C TYR A 89 -4.59 -21.90 -8.23
N GLN A 90 -3.56 -22.76 -8.42
CA GLN A 90 -2.80 -22.79 -9.66
C GLN A 90 -3.68 -23.19 -10.87
N LEU A 91 -4.56 -24.15 -10.68
CA LEU A 91 -5.34 -24.74 -11.77
C LEU A 91 -6.77 -24.22 -11.87
N GLY A 92 -7.22 -23.37 -10.94
CA GLY A 92 -8.61 -22.90 -10.87
C GLY A 92 -9.60 -24.04 -10.56
N ARG A 93 -9.20 -25.04 -9.74
CA ARG A 93 -10.04 -26.22 -9.44
C ARG A 93 -10.69 -26.05 -8.06
N GLY A 94 -12.00 -25.88 -8.05
CA GLY A 94 -12.77 -25.65 -6.83
C GLY A 94 -12.62 -24.25 -6.21
N VAL A 95 -11.86 -23.41 -6.86
CA VAL A 95 -11.62 -22.00 -6.52
C VAL A 95 -11.15 -21.28 -7.78
N GLU A 96 -11.37 -19.97 -7.86
CA GLU A 96 -10.85 -19.14 -8.95
C GLU A 96 -9.31 -19.20 -8.98
N ALA A 97 -8.74 -19.30 -10.20
CA ALA A 97 -7.30 -19.37 -10.40
C ALA A 97 -6.60 -18.11 -9.88
N ASP A 98 -5.54 -18.32 -9.09
CA ASP A 98 -4.73 -17.24 -8.52
C ASP A 98 -3.29 -17.72 -8.34
N SER A 99 -2.43 -17.37 -9.29
CA SER A 99 -1.03 -17.80 -9.29
C SER A 99 -0.25 -17.27 -8.09
N LEU A 100 -0.57 -16.07 -7.61
CA LEU A 100 0.11 -15.48 -6.45
C LEU A 100 -0.21 -16.26 -5.18
N ARG A 101 -1.49 -16.58 -4.96
CA ARG A 101 -1.90 -17.45 -3.84
C ARG A 101 -1.30 -18.83 -3.96
N ALA A 102 -1.26 -19.40 -5.16
CA ALA A 102 -0.64 -20.71 -5.37
C ALA A 102 0.81 -20.73 -4.88
N VAL A 103 1.61 -19.72 -5.27
CA VAL A 103 3.00 -19.57 -4.82
C VAL A 103 3.09 -19.42 -3.29
N GLN A 104 2.23 -18.60 -2.68
CA GLN A 104 2.20 -18.43 -1.22
C GLN A 104 1.92 -19.75 -0.48
N TYR A 105 0.95 -20.51 -0.95
CA TYR A 105 0.61 -21.83 -0.38
C TYR A 105 1.72 -22.85 -0.59
N TYR A 106 2.35 -22.89 -1.75
CA TYR A 106 3.49 -23.79 -2.01
C TYR A 106 4.69 -23.45 -1.11
N THR A 107 5.03 -22.17 -1.01
CA THR A 107 6.09 -21.70 -0.12
C THR A 107 5.81 -22.07 1.34
N THR A 108 4.59 -21.88 1.80
CA THR A 108 4.17 -22.25 3.16
C THR A 108 4.22 -23.77 3.38
N SER A 109 3.76 -24.56 2.40
CA SER A 109 3.80 -26.03 2.42
C SER A 109 5.23 -26.56 2.59
N ILE A 110 6.16 -26.03 1.79
CA ILE A 110 7.57 -26.45 1.79
C ILE A 110 8.24 -26.05 3.12
N ARG A 111 7.98 -24.84 3.63
CA ARG A 111 8.48 -24.38 4.94
C ARG A 111 7.97 -25.24 6.10
N LYS A 112 6.76 -25.81 5.98
CA LYS A 112 6.19 -26.76 6.94
C LYS A 112 6.65 -28.20 6.75
N GLY A 113 7.68 -28.43 5.91
CA GLY A 113 8.34 -29.71 5.76
C GLY A 113 7.99 -30.53 4.51
N ASN A 114 7.12 -30.04 3.64
CA ASN A 114 6.80 -30.75 2.38
C ASN A 114 7.87 -30.48 1.30
N LYS A 115 9.12 -30.87 1.57
CA LYS A 115 10.27 -30.65 0.66
C LYS A 115 10.08 -31.26 -0.72
N LYS A 116 9.41 -32.44 -0.79
CA LYS A 116 9.12 -33.12 -2.05
C LYS A 116 8.32 -32.29 -3.04
N LEU A 117 7.54 -31.32 -2.55
CA LEU A 117 6.79 -30.40 -3.41
C LEU A 117 7.73 -29.55 -4.26
N PHE A 118 8.81 -29.02 -3.67
CA PHE A 118 9.80 -28.25 -4.42
C PHE A 118 10.52 -29.12 -5.47
N GLU A 119 10.94 -30.32 -5.08
CA GLU A 119 11.57 -31.31 -5.99
C GLU A 119 10.64 -31.64 -7.17
N SER A 120 9.34 -31.79 -6.90
CA SER A 120 8.33 -31.99 -7.95
C SER A 120 8.23 -30.80 -8.92
N HIS A 121 8.30 -29.57 -8.41
CA HIS A 121 8.30 -28.39 -9.25
C HIS A 121 9.61 -28.27 -10.06
N VAL A 122 10.76 -28.63 -9.51
CA VAL A 122 12.02 -28.72 -10.27
C VAL A 122 11.87 -29.70 -11.42
N ALA A 123 11.38 -30.93 -11.15
CA ALA A 123 11.16 -31.93 -12.20
C ALA A 123 10.14 -31.49 -13.27
N LEU A 124 9.13 -30.73 -12.91
CA LEU A 124 8.17 -30.14 -13.86
C LEU A 124 8.81 -28.98 -14.66
N ALA A 125 9.64 -28.18 -14.02
CA ALA A 125 10.38 -27.10 -14.67
C ALA A 125 11.35 -27.65 -15.72
N ASP A 126 12.08 -28.74 -15.41
CA ASP A 126 12.99 -29.43 -16.33
C ASP A 126 12.25 -29.98 -17.56
N LYS A 127 10.95 -30.34 -17.39
CA LYS A 127 10.05 -30.71 -18.49
C LYS A 127 9.46 -29.47 -19.22
N GLY A 128 9.86 -28.30 -18.82
CA GLY A 128 9.48 -27.02 -19.43
C GLY A 128 8.10 -26.50 -19.01
N ASN A 129 7.56 -26.93 -17.86
CA ASN A 129 6.33 -26.34 -17.33
C ASN A 129 6.57 -24.86 -16.95
N VAL A 130 5.81 -23.94 -17.54
CA VAL A 130 6.02 -22.51 -17.40
C VAL A 130 5.87 -22.04 -15.95
N PHE A 131 4.77 -22.42 -15.28
CA PHE A 131 4.53 -22.05 -13.89
C PHE A 131 5.66 -22.56 -12.96
N SER A 132 6.07 -23.82 -13.12
CA SER A 132 7.12 -24.41 -12.30
C SER A 132 8.48 -23.75 -12.55
N ASN A 133 8.77 -23.35 -13.79
CA ASN A 133 9.98 -22.59 -14.12
C ASN A 133 9.99 -21.23 -13.43
N VAL A 134 8.87 -20.49 -13.43
CA VAL A 134 8.74 -19.22 -12.69
C VAL A 134 8.91 -19.47 -11.18
N PHE A 135 8.19 -20.43 -10.62
CA PHE A 135 8.23 -20.73 -9.19
C PHE A 135 9.62 -21.12 -8.70
N VAL A 136 10.32 -22.03 -9.42
CA VAL A 136 11.68 -22.46 -9.08
C VAL A 136 12.67 -21.29 -9.23
N GLY A 137 12.58 -20.53 -10.32
CA GLY A 137 13.41 -19.36 -10.55
C GLY A 137 13.26 -18.31 -9.46
N GLU A 138 12.01 -17.94 -9.11
CA GLU A 138 11.73 -16.99 -8.02
C GLU A 138 12.20 -17.53 -6.65
N SER A 139 12.08 -18.84 -6.41
CA SER A 139 12.58 -19.44 -5.18
C SER A 139 14.08 -19.25 -5.00
N TYR A 140 14.86 -19.33 -6.09
CA TYR A 140 16.29 -19.03 -6.06
C TYR A 140 16.60 -17.52 -5.97
N ILE A 141 15.75 -16.64 -6.53
CA ILE A 141 15.89 -15.18 -6.38
C ILE A 141 15.66 -14.75 -4.94
N GLU A 142 14.55 -15.20 -4.34
CA GLU A 142 14.12 -14.76 -3.01
C GLU A 142 14.89 -15.45 -1.88
N GLY A 143 15.33 -16.69 -2.09
CA GLY A 143 16.03 -17.45 -1.07
C GLY A 143 15.14 -17.89 0.11
N LEU A 144 13.82 -17.99 -0.11
CA LEU A 144 12.84 -18.30 0.95
C LEU A 144 12.69 -19.81 1.20
N ILE A 145 12.97 -20.62 0.20
CA ILE A 145 12.80 -22.08 0.19
C ILE A 145 14.16 -22.77 0.06
N VAL A 146 15.01 -22.21 -0.78
CA VAL A 146 16.37 -22.66 -1.09
C VAL A 146 17.33 -21.51 -0.91
N GLU A 147 18.61 -21.79 -0.79
CA GLU A 147 19.63 -20.76 -0.71
C GLU A 147 19.57 -19.83 -1.95
N ARG A 148 19.63 -18.51 -1.69
CA ARG A 148 19.60 -17.51 -2.77
C ARG A 148 20.71 -17.74 -3.79
N ASN A 149 20.34 -17.91 -5.04
CA ASN A 149 21.29 -18.13 -6.13
C ASN A 149 20.73 -17.65 -7.47
N ARG A 150 21.06 -16.41 -7.84
CA ARG A 150 20.57 -15.81 -9.09
C ARG A 150 21.06 -16.54 -10.34
N ALA A 151 22.30 -17.04 -10.31
CA ALA A 151 22.85 -17.77 -11.45
C ALA A 151 22.03 -19.04 -11.74
N LYS A 152 21.57 -19.74 -10.69
CA LYS A 152 20.67 -20.90 -10.84
C LYS A 152 19.24 -20.49 -11.25
N ALA A 153 18.78 -19.30 -10.88
CA ALA A 153 17.45 -18.82 -11.25
C ALA A 153 17.32 -18.51 -12.76
N ILE A 154 18.37 -17.96 -13.37
CA ILE A 154 18.37 -17.46 -14.75
C ILE A 154 17.91 -18.49 -15.78
N PRO A 155 18.41 -19.74 -15.83
CA PRO A 155 17.97 -20.72 -16.84
C PRO A 155 16.48 -21.06 -16.70
N TYR A 156 15.94 -21.21 -15.49
CA TYR A 156 14.52 -21.47 -15.28
C TYR A 156 13.67 -20.29 -15.75
N LEU A 157 14.00 -19.05 -15.32
CA LEU A 157 13.27 -17.87 -15.74
C LEU A 157 13.35 -17.65 -17.25
N ARG A 158 14.50 -17.95 -17.89
CA ARG A 158 14.68 -17.88 -19.34
C ARG A 158 13.72 -18.81 -20.06
N THR A 159 13.66 -20.08 -19.64
CA THR A 159 12.75 -21.08 -20.22
C THR A 159 11.29 -20.61 -20.15
N ALA A 160 10.87 -20.05 -19.02
CA ALA A 160 9.52 -19.52 -18.87
C ALA A 160 9.27 -18.29 -19.75
N ALA A 161 10.23 -17.37 -19.82
CA ALA A 161 10.14 -16.14 -20.61
C ALA A 161 10.10 -16.43 -22.12
N GLU A 162 10.90 -17.39 -22.60
CA GLU A 162 10.89 -17.88 -23.99
C GLU A 162 9.55 -18.51 -24.38
N LYS A 163 8.87 -19.14 -23.41
CA LYS A 163 7.51 -19.67 -23.56
C LYS A 163 6.42 -18.64 -23.37
N GLY A 164 6.79 -17.37 -23.22
CA GLY A 164 5.86 -16.23 -23.24
C GLY A 164 5.36 -15.74 -21.88
N SER A 165 5.88 -16.24 -20.73
CA SER A 165 5.56 -15.66 -19.43
C SER A 165 6.12 -14.24 -19.31
N VAL A 166 5.23 -13.29 -19.06
CA VAL A 166 5.58 -11.88 -18.88
C VAL A 166 6.26 -11.67 -17.53
N GLU A 167 5.76 -12.33 -16.50
CA GLU A 167 6.36 -12.31 -15.17
C GLU A 167 7.81 -12.81 -15.20
N ALA A 168 8.05 -13.88 -15.95
CA ALA A 168 9.41 -14.40 -16.12
C ALA A 168 10.32 -13.40 -16.86
N CYS A 169 9.80 -12.64 -17.83
CA CYS A 169 10.57 -11.58 -18.50
C CYS A 169 11.06 -10.53 -17.50
N VAL A 170 10.19 -10.08 -16.58
CA VAL A 170 10.52 -9.10 -15.55
C VAL A 170 11.59 -9.64 -14.58
N SER A 171 11.35 -10.81 -14.03
CA SER A 171 12.25 -11.42 -13.05
C SER A 171 13.61 -11.75 -13.66
N LEU A 172 13.62 -12.23 -14.91
CA LEU A 172 14.83 -12.49 -15.66
C LEU A 172 15.61 -11.19 -15.95
N ALA A 173 14.92 -10.13 -16.38
CA ALA A 173 15.54 -8.83 -16.60
C ALA A 173 16.21 -8.30 -15.32
N ARG A 174 15.52 -8.36 -14.18
CA ARG A 174 16.08 -7.97 -12.89
C ARG A 174 17.28 -8.83 -12.47
N ALA A 175 17.19 -10.15 -12.63
CA ALA A 175 18.27 -11.07 -12.29
C ALA A 175 19.50 -10.78 -13.15
N LEU A 176 19.35 -10.65 -14.47
CA LEU A 176 20.41 -10.35 -15.40
C LEU A 176 21.05 -8.98 -15.14
N TYR A 177 20.25 -7.95 -14.83
CA TYR A 177 20.75 -6.64 -14.46
C TYR A 177 21.65 -6.70 -13.21
N ARG A 178 21.22 -7.43 -12.18
CA ARG A 178 22.04 -7.62 -10.96
C ARG A 178 23.30 -8.44 -11.20
N GLU A 179 23.30 -9.33 -12.17
CA GLU A 179 24.49 -10.06 -12.66
C GLU A 179 25.32 -9.27 -13.68
N LYS A 180 25.03 -7.95 -13.85
CA LYS A 180 25.71 -7.02 -14.76
C LYS A 180 25.60 -7.40 -16.25
N ARG A 181 24.69 -8.29 -16.61
CA ARG A 181 24.38 -8.68 -18.01
C ARG A 181 23.34 -7.73 -18.59
N VAL A 182 23.69 -6.44 -18.64
CA VAL A 182 22.74 -5.33 -18.91
C VAL A 182 22.10 -5.38 -20.31
N LYS A 183 22.82 -5.86 -21.33
CA LYS A 183 22.27 -6.00 -22.70
C LYS A 183 21.12 -7.01 -22.73
N GLU A 184 21.33 -8.17 -22.12
CA GLU A 184 20.29 -9.19 -22.04
C GLU A 184 19.13 -8.74 -21.16
N ALA A 185 19.43 -8.07 -20.03
CA ALA A 185 18.41 -7.51 -19.15
C ALA A 185 17.47 -6.56 -19.91
N ALA A 186 18.04 -5.65 -20.72
CA ALA A 186 17.28 -4.70 -21.52
C ALA A 186 16.39 -5.41 -22.57
N LEU A 187 16.90 -6.44 -23.23
CA LEU A 187 16.12 -7.25 -24.18
C LEU A 187 14.88 -7.89 -23.54
N TRP A 188 15.04 -8.45 -22.35
CA TRP A 188 13.91 -9.09 -21.67
C TRP A 188 12.95 -8.08 -21.07
N ALA A 189 13.44 -6.93 -20.58
CA ALA A 189 12.60 -5.82 -20.17
C ALA A 189 11.77 -5.28 -21.36
N GLU A 190 12.39 -5.10 -22.55
CA GLU A 190 11.68 -4.69 -23.77
C GLU A 190 10.56 -5.68 -24.12
N ARG A 191 10.85 -6.98 -24.12
CA ARG A 191 9.85 -8.01 -24.43
C ARG A 191 8.66 -7.99 -23.48
N GLY A 192 8.91 -7.76 -22.18
CA GLY A 192 7.85 -7.61 -21.20
C GLY A 192 7.06 -6.31 -21.36
N ALA A 193 7.75 -5.21 -21.68
CA ALA A 193 7.15 -3.90 -21.93
C ALA A 193 6.24 -3.89 -23.16
N LEU A 194 6.64 -4.56 -24.25
CA LEU A 194 5.83 -4.72 -25.46
C LEU A 194 4.52 -5.49 -25.21
N LYS A 195 4.42 -6.21 -24.08
CA LYS A 195 3.20 -6.89 -23.63
C LYS A 195 2.39 -6.07 -22.62
N GLY A 196 2.76 -4.81 -22.39
CA GLY A 196 2.04 -3.90 -21.49
C GLY A 196 2.22 -4.21 -20.00
N ASN A 197 3.30 -4.87 -19.61
CA ASN A 197 3.56 -5.10 -18.19
C ASN A 197 4.23 -3.85 -17.58
N ALA A 198 3.57 -3.21 -16.64
CA ALA A 198 4.01 -1.96 -16.02
C ALA A 198 5.41 -2.05 -15.37
N GLU A 199 5.76 -3.18 -14.78
CA GLU A 199 7.08 -3.35 -14.19
C GLU A 199 8.19 -3.49 -15.25
N ALA A 200 7.88 -4.18 -16.36
CA ALA A 200 8.79 -4.27 -17.50
C ALA A 200 8.92 -2.92 -18.21
N GLU A 201 7.83 -2.17 -18.37
CA GLU A 201 7.84 -0.80 -18.90
C GLU A 201 8.72 0.13 -18.06
N TYR A 202 8.60 0.07 -16.73
CA TYR A 202 9.49 0.79 -15.83
C TYR A 202 10.96 0.42 -16.04
N LEU A 203 11.29 -0.88 -16.06
CA LEU A 203 12.67 -1.35 -16.24
C LEU A 203 13.22 -0.92 -17.60
N TYR A 204 12.45 -1.09 -18.67
CA TYR A 204 12.88 -0.73 -20.01
C TYR A 204 13.02 0.79 -20.18
N GLY A 205 12.07 1.56 -19.65
CA GLY A 205 12.16 3.03 -19.61
C GLY A 205 13.42 3.51 -18.90
N MET A 206 13.73 2.93 -17.73
CA MET A 206 14.97 3.21 -17.00
C MET A 206 16.21 2.87 -17.83
N PHE A 207 16.23 1.72 -18.51
CA PHE A 207 17.37 1.33 -19.36
C PHE A 207 17.56 2.27 -20.53
N LEU A 208 16.50 2.73 -21.18
CA LEU A 208 16.55 3.71 -22.27
C LEU A 208 17.07 5.07 -21.79
N ILE A 209 16.60 5.57 -20.65
CA ILE A 209 17.07 6.85 -20.08
C ILE A 209 18.57 6.80 -19.77
N ARG A 210 19.03 5.68 -19.21
CA ARG A 210 20.43 5.53 -18.77
C ARG A 210 21.37 5.02 -19.87
N GLY A 211 20.84 4.54 -21.00
CA GLY A 211 21.63 3.87 -22.02
C GLY A 211 22.21 2.52 -21.57
N TRP A 212 21.55 1.84 -20.63
CA TRP A 212 22.04 0.59 -20.08
C TRP A 212 21.64 -0.62 -20.95
N GLY A 213 22.60 -1.09 -21.74
CA GLY A 213 22.42 -2.25 -22.61
C GLY A 213 21.62 -1.98 -23.90
N VAL A 214 21.13 -0.76 -24.06
CA VAL A 214 20.43 -0.22 -25.25
C VAL A 214 20.98 1.14 -25.60
N ALA A 215 20.76 1.62 -26.84
CA ALA A 215 21.05 3.00 -27.19
C ALA A 215 20.21 3.95 -26.31
N GLN A 216 20.86 4.95 -25.75
CA GLN A 216 20.17 5.94 -24.91
C GLN A 216 19.12 6.69 -25.75
N ASN A 217 17.90 6.72 -25.21
CA ASN A 217 16.79 7.49 -25.75
C ASN A 217 15.88 7.92 -24.60
N ALA A 218 16.15 9.12 -24.09
CA ALA A 218 15.47 9.62 -22.90
C ALA A 218 13.97 9.87 -23.16
N GLU A 219 13.61 10.35 -24.36
CA GLU A 219 12.20 10.62 -24.72
C GLU A 219 11.38 9.31 -24.75
N LYS A 220 11.83 8.32 -25.52
CA LYS A 220 11.20 7.00 -25.54
C LYS A 220 11.18 6.35 -24.14
N GLY A 221 12.23 6.57 -23.35
CA GLY A 221 12.31 6.08 -21.97
C GLY A 221 11.24 6.71 -21.08
N ALA A 222 11.03 8.03 -21.19
CA ALA A 222 9.97 8.74 -20.46
C ALA A 222 8.57 8.26 -20.87
N ASP A 223 8.33 7.95 -22.15
CA ASP A 223 7.04 7.40 -22.62
C ASP A 223 6.72 6.05 -21.95
N TYR A 224 7.71 5.15 -21.83
CA TYR A 224 7.52 3.88 -21.13
C TYR A 224 7.31 4.08 -19.63
N LEU A 225 8.04 5.01 -19.01
CA LEU A 225 7.84 5.34 -17.60
C LEU A 225 6.45 5.92 -17.36
N PHE A 226 5.96 6.78 -18.26
CA PHE A 226 4.63 7.35 -18.17
C PHE A 226 3.55 6.25 -18.18
N LYS A 227 3.62 5.31 -19.13
CA LYS A 227 2.70 4.15 -19.18
C LYS A 227 2.72 3.34 -17.90
N ALA A 228 3.92 3.02 -17.40
CA ALA A 228 4.08 2.30 -16.14
C ALA A 228 3.50 3.08 -14.95
N ALA A 229 3.68 4.40 -14.93
CA ALA A 229 3.16 5.28 -13.89
C ALA A 229 1.63 5.37 -13.92
N GLU A 230 1.01 5.46 -15.10
CA GLU A 230 -0.45 5.38 -15.27
C GLU A 230 -1.00 4.03 -14.75
N ALA A 231 -0.26 2.94 -14.96
CA ALA A 231 -0.58 1.63 -14.36
C ALA A 231 -0.24 1.54 -12.86
N ARG A 232 0.00 2.67 -12.20
CA ARG A 232 0.31 2.81 -10.76
C ARG A 232 1.58 2.09 -10.32
N ASN A 233 2.56 1.95 -11.20
CA ASN A 233 3.90 1.50 -10.80
C ASN A 233 4.59 2.61 -10.00
N ARG A 234 4.80 2.35 -8.70
CA ARG A 234 5.35 3.32 -7.75
C ARG A 234 6.73 3.85 -8.15
N ALA A 235 7.62 2.95 -8.60
CA ALA A 235 8.97 3.35 -9.00
C ALA A 235 8.99 4.18 -10.30
N ALA A 236 8.05 3.89 -11.21
CA ALA A 236 7.87 4.69 -12.42
C ALA A 236 7.34 6.09 -12.11
N MET A 237 6.37 6.22 -11.19
CA MET A 237 5.89 7.54 -10.75
C MET A 237 7.02 8.38 -10.15
N GLU A 238 7.86 7.78 -9.29
CA GLU A 238 9.00 8.48 -8.70
C GLU A 238 9.99 8.94 -9.77
N LEU A 239 10.34 8.06 -10.71
CA LEU A 239 11.29 8.38 -11.77
C LEU A 239 10.72 9.38 -12.78
N MET A 240 9.39 9.41 -13.00
CA MET A 240 8.73 10.49 -13.75
C MET A 240 8.89 11.84 -13.06
N GLY A 241 8.79 11.89 -11.75
CA GLY A 241 9.10 13.08 -10.96
C GLY A 241 10.54 13.55 -11.22
N ASP A 242 11.52 12.64 -11.20
CA ASP A 242 12.93 12.95 -11.51
C ASP A 242 13.10 13.45 -12.95
N CYS A 243 12.38 12.85 -13.90
CA CYS A 243 12.42 13.28 -15.31
C CYS A 243 11.89 14.71 -15.46
N TYR A 244 10.76 15.06 -14.86
CA TYR A 244 10.23 16.43 -14.90
C TYR A 244 11.09 17.43 -14.13
N MET A 245 11.73 17.02 -13.04
CA MET A 245 12.63 17.87 -12.27
C MET A 245 13.89 18.24 -13.06
N SER A 246 14.45 17.28 -13.79
CA SER A 246 15.70 17.44 -14.55
C SER A 246 15.49 17.84 -16.02
N GLY A 247 14.29 17.65 -16.58
CA GLY A 247 14.04 17.77 -18.02
C GLY A 247 14.55 16.59 -18.83
N THR A 248 14.67 15.40 -18.23
CA THR A 248 15.19 14.21 -18.90
C THR A 248 14.07 13.50 -19.65
N GLY A 249 14.11 13.55 -20.98
CA GLY A 249 13.10 12.96 -21.86
C GLY A 249 11.75 13.68 -21.89
N VAL A 250 11.58 14.71 -21.08
CA VAL A 250 10.40 15.58 -21.03
C VAL A 250 10.84 17.03 -20.81
N VAL A 251 9.97 17.98 -21.12
CA VAL A 251 10.23 19.39 -20.79
C VAL A 251 10.25 19.55 -19.27
N ARG A 252 11.31 20.20 -18.75
CA ARG A 252 11.42 20.47 -17.31
C ARG A 252 10.19 21.20 -16.78
N ASN A 253 9.58 20.66 -15.73
CA ASN A 253 8.42 21.24 -15.07
C ASN A 253 8.39 20.80 -13.60
N GLU A 254 8.86 21.67 -12.71
CA GLU A 254 8.97 21.36 -11.27
C GLU A 254 7.62 21.11 -10.62
N ALA A 255 6.56 21.80 -11.05
CA ALA A 255 5.20 21.56 -10.50
C ALA A 255 4.69 20.16 -10.92
N ALA A 256 4.93 19.76 -12.18
CA ALA A 256 4.60 18.39 -12.61
C ALA A 256 5.43 17.35 -11.84
N ALA A 257 6.71 17.62 -11.55
CA ALA A 257 7.55 16.75 -10.73
C ALA A 257 6.97 16.55 -9.33
N VAL A 258 6.53 17.63 -8.67
CA VAL A 258 5.88 17.57 -7.34
C VAL A 258 4.63 16.70 -7.38
N ASN A 259 3.80 16.83 -8.41
CA ASN A 259 2.59 16.00 -8.55
C ASN A 259 2.94 14.50 -8.68
N TRP A 260 3.96 14.16 -9.46
CA TRP A 260 4.43 12.77 -9.59
C TRP A 260 5.04 12.23 -8.30
N TYR A 261 5.84 13.05 -7.58
CA TYR A 261 6.34 12.67 -6.27
C TYR A 261 5.22 12.47 -5.26
N MET A 262 4.15 13.27 -5.31
CA MET A 262 2.99 13.15 -4.44
C MET A 262 2.26 11.81 -4.68
N LEU A 263 2.04 11.44 -5.94
CA LEU A 263 1.45 10.15 -6.29
C LEU A 263 2.35 8.98 -5.86
N ALA A 264 3.66 9.07 -6.07
CA ALA A 264 4.61 8.05 -5.67
C ALA A 264 4.71 7.91 -4.14
N ALA A 265 4.77 9.03 -3.43
CA ALA A 265 4.81 9.10 -1.96
C ALA A 265 3.55 8.52 -1.34
N GLY A 266 2.37 8.87 -1.87
CA GLY A 266 1.08 8.29 -1.47
C GLY A 266 0.99 6.78 -1.74
N ALA A 267 1.62 6.30 -2.81
CA ALA A 267 1.77 4.87 -3.08
C ALA A 267 2.85 4.19 -2.20
N GLY A 268 3.49 4.92 -1.28
CA GLY A 268 4.47 4.42 -0.33
C GLY A 268 5.91 4.35 -0.86
N SER A 269 6.30 5.20 -1.83
CA SER A 269 7.72 5.39 -2.16
C SER A 269 8.39 6.25 -1.10
N ASP A 270 9.25 5.64 -0.33
CA ASP A 270 10.05 6.28 0.72
C ASP A 270 11.00 7.36 0.16
N LEU A 271 11.62 7.09 -0.99
CA LEU A 271 12.45 8.08 -1.69
C LEU A 271 11.62 9.27 -2.21
N ALA A 272 10.43 9.01 -2.76
CA ALA A 272 9.54 10.08 -3.19
C ALA A 272 9.04 10.93 -2.02
N GLN A 273 8.81 10.31 -0.84
CA GLN A 273 8.45 11.04 0.38
C GLN A 273 9.55 12.03 0.79
N MET A 274 10.84 11.62 0.76
CA MET A 274 11.96 12.51 1.02
C MET A 274 12.05 13.66 0.01
N LYS A 275 11.97 13.33 -1.29
CA LYS A 275 12.02 14.33 -2.38
C LYS A 275 10.86 15.33 -2.29
N LEU A 276 9.66 14.84 -2.00
CA LEU A 276 8.46 15.68 -1.83
C LEU A 276 8.57 16.60 -0.62
N ALA A 277 9.10 16.07 0.50
CA ALA A 277 9.36 16.88 1.68
C ALA A 277 10.35 18.00 1.39
N ASP A 278 11.43 17.71 0.64
CA ASP A 278 12.38 18.72 0.20
C ASP A 278 11.75 19.77 -0.73
N CYS A 279 10.85 19.36 -1.64
CA CYS A 279 10.11 20.30 -2.50
C CYS A 279 9.29 21.29 -1.67
N PHE A 280 8.53 20.80 -0.68
CA PHE A 280 7.77 21.68 0.22
C PHE A 280 8.65 22.53 1.12
N ARG A 281 9.78 22.03 1.60
CA ARG A 281 10.71 22.78 2.44
C ARG A 281 11.41 23.91 1.68
N LYS A 282 11.79 23.67 0.43
CA LYS A 282 12.58 24.61 -0.39
C LYS A 282 11.73 25.45 -1.34
N GLY A 283 10.44 25.17 -1.51
CA GLY A 283 9.57 25.82 -2.48
C GLY A 283 9.90 25.46 -3.92
N ILE A 284 10.30 24.22 -4.20
CA ILE A 284 10.65 23.76 -5.55
C ILE A 284 9.39 23.21 -6.22
N GLY A 285 8.91 23.87 -7.26
CA GLY A 285 7.70 23.48 -7.99
C GLY A 285 6.39 23.66 -7.18
N THR A 286 6.48 24.21 -5.99
CA THR A 286 5.36 24.50 -5.09
C THR A 286 5.74 25.66 -4.17
N GLU A 287 4.79 26.19 -3.44
CA GLU A 287 5.10 27.13 -2.36
C GLU A 287 5.76 26.41 -1.18
N ILE A 288 6.57 27.16 -0.41
CA ILE A 288 7.13 26.64 0.85
C ILE A 288 5.97 26.28 1.77
N ASN A 289 6.01 25.05 2.30
CA ASN A 289 5.03 24.58 3.28
C ASN A 289 5.71 23.63 4.27
N TYR A 290 6.05 24.17 5.44
CA TYR A 290 6.80 23.46 6.45
C TYR A 290 6.01 22.35 7.15
N ASP A 291 4.69 22.48 7.24
CA ASP A 291 3.83 21.46 7.81
C ASP A 291 3.80 20.21 6.91
N ARG A 292 3.58 20.40 5.61
CA ARG A 292 3.67 19.31 4.63
C ARG A 292 5.07 18.68 4.54
N ALA A 293 6.10 19.52 4.61
CA ALA A 293 7.47 19.02 4.62
C ALA A 293 7.71 18.10 5.81
N LEU A 294 7.31 18.53 7.02
CA LEU A 294 7.44 17.73 8.25
C LEU A 294 6.67 16.42 8.17
N TYR A 295 5.43 16.48 7.66
CA TYR A 295 4.62 15.27 7.46
C TYR A 295 5.35 14.24 6.59
N TRP A 296 5.84 14.64 5.42
CA TRP A 296 6.49 13.71 4.48
C TRP A 296 7.87 13.23 4.97
N TYR A 297 8.62 14.06 5.68
CA TYR A 297 9.83 13.59 6.36
C TYR A 297 9.51 12.56 7.44
N ALA A 298 8.41 12.72 8.19
CA ALA A 298 7.97 11.75 9.19
C ALA A 298 7.61 10.41 8.55
N GLU A 299 6.90 10.44 7.41
CA GLU A 299 6.59 9.23 6.67
C GLU A 299 7.84 8.52 6.14
N ALA A 300 8.77 9.25 5.53
CA ALA A 300 10.03 8.71 5.05
C ALA A 300 10.88 8.12 6.19
N TYR A 301 10.96 8.83 7.32
CA TYR A 301 11.66 8.36 8.52
C TYR A 301 11.09 7.03 9.03
N ARG A 302 9.77 6.91 9.09
CA ARG A 302 9.08 5.68 9.48
C ARG A 302 9.36 4.53 8.51
N ASN A 303 9.47 4.83 7.22
CA ASN A 303 9.65 3.85 6.15
C ASN A 303 11.11 3.45 5.89
N GLY A 304 12.06 3.96 6.67
CA GLY A 304 13.45 3.49 6.65
C GLY A 304 14.52 4.55 6.46
N HIS A 305 14.17 5.79 6.08
CA HIS A 305 15.09 6.91 5.87
C HIS A 305 15.48 7.65 7.15
N ARG A 306 15.66 6.92 8.26
CA ARG A 306 16.03 7.50 9.56
C ARG A 306 17.35 8.23 9.50
N LYS A 307 18.38 7.56 8.98
CA LYS A 307 19.71 8.11 8.88
C LYS A 307 19.75 9.33 7.97
N ASP A 308 19.06 9.25 6.81
CA ASP A 308 19.04 10.35 5.85
C ASP A 308 18.43 11.61 6.47
N PHE A 309 17.36 11.47 7.27
CA PHE A 309 16.76 12.59 7.98
C PHE A 309 17.65 13.10 9.13
N GLU A 310 18.29 12.21 9.90
CA GLU A 310 19.24 12.59 10.95
C GLU A 310 20.43 13.36 10.37
N ASP A 311 20.96 12.92 9.23
CA ASP A 311 22.02 13.59 8.50
C ASP A 311 21.55 14.96 7.97
N LEU A 312 20.30 15.06 7.48
CA LEU A 312 19.68 16.30 7.06
C LEU A 312 19.58 17.30 8.23
N VAL A 313 19.06 16.88 9.38
CA VAL A 313 18.96 17.72 10.59
C VAL A 313 20.32 18.26 10.99
N LYS A 314 21.33 17.37 10.99
CA LYS A 314 22.71 17.73 11.43
C LYS A 314 23.42 18.66 10.46
N ASN A 315 23.27 18.45 9.15
CA ASN A 315 24.13 19.07 8.15
C ASN A 315 23.45 20.26 7.42
N GLU A 316 22.14 20.25 7.27
CA GLU A 316 21.43 21.24 6.46
C GLU A 316 20.41 22.09 7.23
N LEU A 317 19.82 21.57 8.31
CA LEU A 317 18.74 22.26 8.99
C LEU A 317 19.22 23.19 10.10
N ALA A 318 20.42 22.99 10.64
CA ALA A 318 20.93 23.78 11.76
C ALA A 318 20.86 25.30 11.49
N GLY A 319 20.16 26.04 12.34
CA GLY A 319 19.92 27.48 12.20
C GLY A 319 18.91 27.89 11.13
N SER A 320 18.31 26.93 10.43
CA SER A 320 17.32 27.21 9.37
C SER A 320 15.96 27.65 9.93
N PRO A 321 15.13 28.33 9.14
CA PRO A 321 13.73 28.59 9.51
C PRO A 321 12.92 27.32 9.72
N PHE A 322 13.24 26.21 9.02
CA PHE A 322 12.56 24.95 9.18
C PHE A 322 12.90 24.28 10.53
N GLU A 323 14.15 24.35 10.97
CA GLU A 323 14.51 23.90 12.34
C GLU A 323 13.74 24.71 13.39
N ALA A 324 13.69 26.06 13.23
CA ALA A 324 12.92 26.91 14.12
C ALA A 324 11.43 26.56 14.12
N TYR A 325 10.86 26.16 12.99
CA TYR A 325 9.48 25.67 12.90
C TYR A 325 9.28 24.39 13.72
N MET A 326 10.16 23.41 13.57
CA MET A 326 10.14 22.15 14.33
C MET A 326 10.32 22.38 15.84
N GLU A 327 11.26 23.25 16.25
CA GLU A 327 11.43 23.65 17.65
C GLU A 327 10.16 24.31 18.21
N GLY A 328 9.51 25.16 17.42
CA GLY A 328 8.25 25.80 17.77
C GLY A 328 7.13 24.79 18.01
N LEU A 329 6.96 23.82 17.11
CA LEU A 329 5.98 22.75 17.27
C LEU A 329 6.28 21.87 18.50
N LYS A 330 7.56 21.54 18.72
CA LYS A 330 8.01 20.83 19.92
C LYS A 330 7.63 21.58 21.19
N ALA A 331 7.88 22.90 21.22
CA ALA A 331 7.52 23.75 22.35
C ALA A 331 5.99 23.81 22.59
N VAL A 332 5.18 23.87 21.53
CA VAL A 332 3.71 23.75 21.65
C VAL A 332 3.32 22.39 22.26
N TYR A 333 3.91 21.30 21.78
CA TYR A 333 3.61 19.96 22.30
C TYR A 333 3.90 19.86 23.82
N PHE A 334 4.96 20.52 24.30
CA PHE A 334 5.30 20.60 25.74
C PHE A 334 4.65 21.75 26.49
N ARG A 335 3.71 22.50 25.86
CA ARG A 335 3.01 23.67 26.43
C ARG A 335 3.92 24.83 26.81
N ASP A 336 5.13 24.91 26.25
CA ASP A 336 6.02 26.09 26.37
C ASP A 336 5.70 27.10 25.26
N PHE A 337 4.56 27.79 25.42
CA PHE A 337 4.09 28.76 24.45
C PHE A 337 5.01 29.98 24.26
N ALA A 338 5.82 30.33 25.28
CA ALA A 338 6.77 31.42 25.17
C ALA A 338 7.95 31.07 24.24
N ALA A 339 8.49 29.86 24.38
CA ALA A 339 9.51 29.33 23.48
C ALA A 339 8.94 29.14 22.07
N ALA A 340 7.72 28.60 21.93
CA ALA A 340 7.05 28.42 20.66
C ALA A 340 6.95 29.74 19.88
N LEU A 341 6.42 30.79 20.49
CA LEU A 341 6.28 32.13 19.88
C LEU A 341 7.63 32.72 19.45
N LYS A 342 8.68 32.51 20.24
CA LYS A 342 10.05 32.94 19.88
C LYS A 342 10.55 32.23 18.62
N CYS A 343 10.27 30.93 18.51
CA CYS A 343 10.65 30.12 17.36
C CYS A 343 9.83 30.53 16.11
N PHE A 344 8.51 30.62 16.22
CA PHE A 344 7.66 31.04 15.10
C PHE A 344 7.96 32.46 14.60
N LYS A 345 8.38 33.37 15.48
CA LYS A 345 8.85 34.69 15.06
C LYS A 345 10.13 34.63 14.21
N LYS A 346 11.01 33.64 14.39
CA LYS A 346 12.16 33.42 13.48
C LYS A 346 11.67 32.99 12.10
N VAL A 347 10.67 32.09 12.06
CA VAL A 347 10.05 31.64 10.81
C VAL A 347 9.36 32.81 10.07
N GLU A 348 8.60 33.62 10.79
CA GLU A 348 7.94 34.82 10.24
C GLU A 348 8.96 35.82 9.65
N LYS A 349 10.09 36.07 10.33
CA LYS A 349 11.18 36.91 9.82
C LYS A 349 11.76 36.45 8.51
N ALA A 350 11.74 35.12 8.26
CA ALA A 350 12.11 34.55 6.99
C ALA A 350 11.03 34.65 5.90
N LYS A 351 9.93 35.37 6.19
CA LYS A 351 8.76 35.58 5.30
C LYS A 351 8.04 34.25 4.97
N ILE A 352 8.09 33.29 5.88
CA ILE A 352 7.38 32.01 5.76
C ILE A 352 6.03 32.15 6.48
N PRO A 353 4.88 31.96 5.76
CA PRO A 353 3.54 32.19 6.32
C PRO A 353 3.23 31.38 7.57
N GLU A 354 3.74 30.16 7.68
CA GLU A 354 3.55 29.26 8.81
C GLU A 354 4.00 29.87 10.14
N GLY A 355 5.01 30.72 10.14
CA GLY A 355 5.43 31.41 11.34
C GLY A 355 4.33 32.29 11.92
N ARG A 356 3.58 33.02 11.07
CA ARG A 356 2.46 33.85 11.46
C ARG A 356 1.22 33.03 11.79
N ILE A 357 0.95 32.00 10.99
CA ILE A 357 -0.18 31.08 11.21
C ILE A 357 -0.03 30.39 12.56
N MET A 358 1.11 29.79 12.85
CA MET A 358 1.33 29.11 14.14
C MET A 358 1.37 30.06 15.33
N THR A 359 1.84 31.29 15.14
CA THR A 359 1.71 32.33 16.16
C THR A 359 0.23 32.63 16.46
N ALA A 360 -0.62 32.71 15.42
CA ALA A 360 -2.05 32.92 15.57
C ALA A 360 -2.76 31.74 16.28
N VAL A 361 -2.37 30.49 15.92
CA VAL A 361 -2.89 29.28 16.58
C VAL A 361 -2.57 29.28 18.07
N VAL A 362 -1.32 29.58 18.46
CA VAL A 362 -0.93 29.70 19.87
C VAL A 362 -1.72 30.81 20.58
N MET A 363 -2.03 31.89 19.90
CA MET A 363 -2.86 32.95 20.48
C MET A 363 -4.32 32.58 20.70
N CYS A 364 -4.83 31.59 19.95
CA CYS A 364 -6.17 31.05 20.12
C CYS A 364 -6.23 29.95 21.19
N ASP A 365 -5.10 29.35 21.58
CA ASP A 365 -5.04 28.28 22.58
C ASP A 365 -5.41 28.83 23.97
N GLN A 366 -6.46 28.25 24.58
CA GLN A 366 -6.99 28.66 25.88
C GLN A 366 -6.03 28.40 27.04
N ASP A 367 -5.11 27.46 26.90
CA ASP A 367 -4.09 27.17 27.92
C ASP A 367 -2.96 28.20 27.92
N TYR A 368 -2.86 29.04 26.88
CA TYR A 368 -1.89 30.12 26.87
C TYR A 368 -2.34 31.30 27.74
N ALA A 369 -1.63 31.63 28.82
CA ALA A 369 -1.99 32.64 29.79
C ALA A 369 -2.21 34.07 29.20
N LYS A 370 -1.66 34.32 28.00
CA LYS A 370 -1.82 35.60 27.26
C LYS A 370 -2.60 35.37 25.96
N HIS A 371 -3.51 34.40 25.93
CA HIS A 371 -4.32 34.12 24.74
C HIS A 371 -5.14 35.34 24.33
N ASN A 372 -5.38 35.48 23.06
CA ASN A 372 -6.21 36.52 22.46
C ASN A 372 -6.82 35.98 21.15
N VAL A 373 -7.93 35.29 21.31
CA VAL A 373 -8.64 34.59 20.22
C VAL A 373 -8.97 35.58 19.07
N SER A 374 -9.53 36.72 19.37
CA SER A 374 -9.90 37.74 18.35
C SER A 374 -8.68 38.22 17.54
N LYS A 375 -7.52 38.38 18.21
CA LYS A 375 -6.28 38.76 17.50
C LYS A 375 -5.76 37.60 16.66
N GLY A 376 -5.78 36.36 17.19
CA GLY A 376 -5.36 35.17 16.46
C GLY A 376 -6.18 34.96 15.18
N ILE A 377 -7.52 35.04 15.28
CA ILE A 377 -8.43 34.97 14.13
C ILE A 377 -8.14 36.04 13.10
N LYS A 378 -7.96 37.32 13.54
CA LYS A 378 -7.59 38.41 12.61
C LYS A 378 -6.26 38.17 11.90
N MET A 379 -5.32 37.49 12.54
CA MET A 379 -4.05 37.10 11.91
C MET A 379 -4.27 35.99 10.86
N LEU A 380 -5.06 34.95 11.18
CA LEU A 380 -5.40 33.88 10.23
C LEU A 380 -6.16 34.42 9.02
N ASN A 381 -7.15 35.29 9.22
CA ASN A 381 -7.93 35.91 8.14
C ASN A 381 -7.07 36.69 7.13
N LYS A 382 -5.92 37.22 7.54
CA LYS A 382 -4.98 37.88 6.62
C LYS A 382 -4.21 36.90 5.72
N GLU A 383 -4.12 35.63 6.13
CA GLU A 383 -3.41 34.59 5.41
C GLU A 383 -4.35 33.68 4.58
N LEU A 384 -5.68 33.93 4.58
CA LEU A 384 -6.67 33.06 3.92
C LEU A 384 -6.54 32.97 2.39
N GLY A 385 -5.91 33.96 1.74
CA GLY A 385 -5.84 34.05 0.28
C GLY A 385 -5.14 32.88 -0.43
N GLY A 386 -5.67 31.67 -0.27
CA GLY A 386 -5.15 30.44 -0.85
C GLY A 386 -4.24 29.60 0.07
N ASN A 387 -3.99 30.05 1.31
CA ASN A 387 -3.20 29.28 2.26
C ASN A 387 -4.04 28.19 2.94
N CYS A 388 -3.76 26.93 2.62
CA CYS A 388 -4.49 25.77 3.11
C CYS A 388 -4.43 25.62 4.63
N LEU A 389 -3.26 25.88 5.23
CA LEU A 389 -3.03 25.73 6.65
C LEU A 389 -3.79 26.78 7.46
N ALA A 390 -3.84 28.03 6.98
CA ALA A 390 -4.62 29.10 7.60
C ALA A 390 -6.12 28.77 7.59
N ASN A 391 -6.64 28.31 6.45
CA ASN A 391 -8.03 27.87 6.30
C ASN A 391 -8.34 26.68 7.21
N TYR A 392 -7.47 25.68 7.27
CA TYR A 392 -7.63 24.52 8.14
C TYR A 392 -7.73 24.90 9.62
N PHE A 393 -6.76 25.67 10.13
CA PHE A 393 -6.78 26.08 11.53
C PHE A 393 -7.94 27.03 11.86
N LEU A 394 -8.31 27.91 10.94
CA LEU A 394 -9.48 28.76 11.17
C LEU A 394 -10.77 27.94 11.29
N ALA A 395 -10.93 26.91 10.44
CA ALA A 395 -12.06 26.00 10.54
C ALA A 395 -12.07 25.25 11.87
N LEU A 396 -10.93 24.70 12.33
CA LEU A 396 -10.82 24.00 13.61
C LEU A 396 -11.16 24.93 14.80
N ILE A 397 -10.62 26.14 14.79
CA ILE A 397 -10.89 27.14 15.85
C ILE A 397 -12.37 27.52 15.86
N GLY A 398 -12.98 27.70 14.68
CA GLY A 398 -14.42 27.98 14.56
C GLY A 398 -15.30 26.85 15.05
N GLU A 399 -14.92 25.59 14.80
CA GLU A 399 -15.63 24.41 15.27
C GLU A 399 -15.51 24.23 16.81
N GLU A 400 -14.31 24.45 17.36
CA GLU A 400 -14.01 24.22 18.78
C GLU A 400 -14.62 25.31 19.67
N LEU A 401 -14.47 26.58 19.29
CA LEU A 401 -14.87 27.69 20.14
C LEU A 401 -16.32 28.16 19.90
N GLY A 402 -16.90 27.81 18.73
CA GLY A 402 -18.20 28.30 18.31
C GLY A 402 -18.20 29.80 17.93
N GLN A 403 -19.26 30.26 17.28
CA GLN A 403 -19.37 31.63 16.77
C GLN A 403 -19.41 32.70 17.89
N GLU A 404 -20.07 32.40 19.01
CA GLU A 404 -20.21 33.36 20.12
C GLU A 404 -18.89 33.65 20.85
N ALA A 405 -17.99 32.67 20.96
CA ALA A 405 -16.72 32.78 21.68
C ALA A 405 -15.62 33.46 20.87
N THR A 406 -15.72 33.48 19.55
CA THR A 406 -14.68 34.01 18.66
C THR A 406 -14.71 35.55 18.57
N GLY A 407 -15.87 36.19 18.90
CA GLY A 407 -16.05 37.64 18.78
C GLY A 407 -15.88 38.18 17.34
N VAL A 408 -15.96 37.27 16.36
CA VAL A 408 -15.89 37.54 14.92
C VAL A 408 -17.14 36.93 14.31
N ASP A 409 -18.01 37.81 13.77
CA ASP A 409 -19.17 37.33 13.02
C ASP A 409 -18.70 36.51 11.81
N ASP A 410 -19.25 35.29 11.67
CA ASP A 410 -19.20 34.45 10.51
C ASP A 410 -17.83 33.80 10.11
N ILE A 411 -17.27 32.90 10.96
CA ILE A 411 -16.36 31.92 10.43
C ILE A 411 -17.20 30.83 9.74
N ASP A 412 -17.18 30.82 8.42
CA ASP A 412 -17.74 29.66 7.66
C ASP A 412 -16.79 28.46 7.73
N VAL A 413 -17.00 27.66 8.76
CA VAL A 413 -16.19 26.45 9.04
C VAL A 413 -16.17 25.50 7.84
N TYR A 414 -17.33 25.33 7.18
CA TYR A 414 -17.42 24.45 6.01
C TYR A 414 -16.64 25.00 4.82
N ALA A 415 -16.78 26.29 4.51
CA ALA A 415 -16.04 26.92 3.43
C ALA A 415 -14.53 26.88 3.66
N CYS A 416 -14.07 27.22 4.86
CA CYS A 416 -12.64 27.15 5.22
C CYS A 416 -12.10 25.73 5.11
N MET A 417 -12.83 24.73 5.64
CA MET A 417 -12.40 23.33 5.55
C MET A 417 -12.37 22.84 4.11
N SER A 418 -13.36 23.24 3.30
CA SER A 418 -13.42 22.90 1.87
C SER A 418 -12.26 23.49 1.09
N VAL A 419 -11.90 24.75 1.33
CA VAL A 419 -10.72 25.38 0.71
C VAL A 419 -9.44 24.66 1.08
N ALA A 420 -9.27 24.30 2.36
CA ALA A 420 -8.12 23.54 2.81
C ALA A 420 -8.05 22.14 2.14
N ALA A 421 -9.20 21.47 1.97
CA ALA A 421 -9.29 20.17 1.30
C ALA A 421 -8.98 20.26 -0.21
N LEU A 422 -9.42 21.34 -0.90
CA LEU A 422 -9.10 21.58 -2.31
C LEU A 422 -7.60 21.73 -2.59
N CYS A 423 -6.81 22.06 -1.58
CA CYS A 423 -5.35 22.07 -1.68
C CYS A 423 -4.71 20.68 -1.53
N ASP A 424 -5.46 19.61 -1.51
CA ASP A 424 -4.95 18.26 -1.22
C ASP A 424 -4.24 18.14 0.15
N TYR A 425 -4.73 18.89 1.14
CA TYR A 425 -4.22 18.80 2.52
C TYR A 425 -4.94 17.67 3.25
N GLY A 426 -4.21 16.58 3.55
CA GLY A 426 -4.78 15.35 4.08
C GLY A 426 -5.62 15.50 5.35
N PRO A 427 -5.13 16.22 6.39
CA PRO A 427 -5.95 16.46 7.58
C PRO A 427 -7.28 17.15 7.28
N ALA A 428 -7.31 18.12 6.35
CA ALA A 428 -8.55 18.79 5.95
C ALA A 428 -9.47 17.84 5.17
N LEU A 429 -8.94 17.00 4.28
CA LEU A 429 -9.71 15.99 3.57
C LEU A 429 -10.35 14.98 4.54
N CYS A 430 -9.59 14.52 5.54
CA CYS A 430 -10.09 13.62 6.58
C CYS A 430 -11.21 14.30 7.38
N HIS A 431 -11.00 15.54 7.81
CA HIS A 431 -11.97 16.27 8.61
C HIS A 431 -13.25 16.61 7.83
N LEU A 432 -13.12 17.06 6.57
CA LEU A 432 -14.25 17.26 5.66
C LEU A 432 -15.05 15.98 5.42
N GLY A 433 -14.36 14.87 5.22
CA GLY A 433 -14.99 13.55 5.13
C GLY A 433 -15.74 13.17 6.41
N ASP A 434 -15.18 13.48 7.58
CA ASP A 434 -15.81 13.25 8.87
C ASP A 434 -17.06 14.14 9.08
N MET A 435 -17.03 15.39 8.63
CA MET A 435 -18.20 16.30 8.63
C MET A 435 -19.35 15.71 7.82
N PHE A 436 -19.09 15.25 6.59
CA PHE A 436 -20.10 14.58 5.74
C PHE A 436 -20.57 13.23 6.32
N TYR A 437 -19.67 12.46 6.91
CA TYR A 437 -20.01 11.16 7.50
C TYR A 437 -20.96 11.30 8.70
N GLU A 438 -20.73 12.29 9.54
CA GLU A 438 -21.49 12.54 10.77
C GLU A 438 -22.73 13.43 10.53
N GLY A 439 -22.77 14.18 9.45
CA GLY A 439 -23.82 15.20 9.21
C GLY A 439 -23.70 16.39 10.18
N ARG A 440 -22.47 16.75 10.57
CA ARG A 440 -22.17 17.92 11.40
C ARG A 440 -21.69 19.05 10.48
N ILE A 441 -22.21 20.25 10.66
CA ILE A 441 -21.83 21.46 9.90
C ILE A 441 -22.26 21.37 8.43
N ALA A 442 -22.17 20.19 7.81
CA ALA A 442 -22.65 19.86 6.48
C ALA A 442 -23.75 18.79 6.54
N GLU A 443 -24.63 18.74 5.54
CA GLU A 443 -25.62 17.68 5.42
C GLU A 443 -24.94 16.30 5.27
N GLN A 444 -25.49 15.29 5.94
CA GLN A 444 -24.90 13.94 5.89
C GLN A 444 -24.89 13.38 4.47
N SER A 445 -23.70 13.02 4.00
CA SER A 445 -23.47 12.42 2.70
C SER A 445 -22.33 11.41 2.73
N TYR A 446 -22.68 10.12 2.79
CA TYR A 446 -21.65 9.07 2.73
C TYR A 446 -20.90 9.07 1.39
N GLY A 447 -21.51 9.55 0.29
CA GLY A 447 -20.84 9.70 -1.01
C GLY A 447 -19.71 10.72 -0.93
N ALA A 448 -20.02 11.95 -0.49
CA ALA A 448 -19.03 13.01 -0.33
C ALA A 448 -17.95 12.66 0.71
N ALA A 449 -18.35 11.97 1.79
CA ALA A 449 -17.38 11.45 2.77
C ALA A 449 -16.39 10.46 2.11
N CYS A 450 -16.91 9.50 1.34
CA CYS A 450 -16.06 8.53 0.65
C CYS A 450 -15.13 9.17 -0.39
N GLU A 451 -15.57 10.19 -1.12
CA GLU A 451 -14.73 10.93 -2.06
C GLU A 451 -13.57 11.63 -1.35
N SER A 452 -13.85 12.32 -0.24
CA SER A 452 -12.83 12.98 0.57
C SER A 452 -11.82 11.97 1.15
N TYR A 453 -12.30 10.87 1.72
CA TYR A 453 -11.44 9.80 2.25
C TYR A 453 -10.62 9.10 1.15
N ALA A 454 -11.24 8.83 -0.02
CA ALA A 454 -10.55 8.23 -1.15
C ALA A 454 -9.37 9.12 -1.59
N ARG A 455 -9.59 10.44 -1.66
CA ARG A 455 -8.53 11.38 -2.02
C ARG A 455 -7.44 11.42 -0.97
N ALA A 456 -7.76 11.47 0.31
CA ALA A 456 -6.78 11.39 1.40
C ALA A 456 -5.98 10.08 1.35
N PHE A 457 -6.64 8.94 1.04
CA PHE A 457 -5.99 7.65 0.88
C PHE A 457 -5.04 7.60 -0.33
N GLU A 458 -5.44 8.15 -1.48
CA GLU A 458 -4.60 8.26 -2.68
C GLU A 458 -3.33 9.08 -2.43
N LEU A 459 -3.45 10.13 -1.61
CA LEU A 459 -2.34 10.98 -1.19
C LEU A 459 -1.49 10.35 -0.07
N GLY A 460 -1.87 9.18 0.45
CA GLY A 460 -1.20 8.54 1.58
C GLY A 460 -1.34 9.28 2.91
N GLN A 461 -2.33 10.17 3.04
CA GLN A 461 -2.53 11.07 4.20
C GLN A 461 -3.82 10.76 4.96
N LEU A 462 -4.35 9.53 4.83
CA LEU A 462 -5.59 9.15 5.49
C LEU A 462 -5.33 8.81 6.97
N GLU A 463 -5.98 9.57 7.86
CA GLU A 463 -5.89 9.39 9.31
C GLU A 463 -6.63 8.13 9.79
N GLU A 464 -6.25 7.59 10.95
CA GLU A 464 -6.77 6.32 11.47
C GLU A 464 -8.31 6.31 11.59
N ARG A 465 -8.91 7.37 12.16
CA ARG A 465 -10.36 7.46 12.36
C ARG A 465 -11.10 7.45 11.02
N SER A 466 -10.67 8.30 10.10
CA SER A 466 -11.22 8.43 8.75
C SER A 466 -11.00 7.15 7.93
N ALA A 467 -9.85 6.48 8.10
CA ALA A 467 -9.56 5.20 7.46
C ALA A 467 -10.53 4.08 7.92
N ARG A 468 -10.85 4.01 9.20
CA ARG A 468 -11.84 3.05 9.74
C ARG A 468 -13.23 3.31 9.16
N ARG A 469 -13.66 4.58 9.07
CA ARG A 469 -14.93 4.98 8.46
C ARG A 469 -14.99 4.67 6.97
N TYR A 470 -13.93 5.00 6.24
CA TYR A 470 -13.84 4.68 4.82
C TYR A 470 -13.89 3.17 4.57
N ALA A 471 -13.16 2.37 5.34
CA ALA A 471 -13.20 0.92 5.25
C ALA A 471 -14.60 0.35 5.55
N ASP A 472 -15.35 0.94 6.50
CA ASP A 472 -16.75 0.56 6.75
C ASP A 472 -17.64 0.87 5.54
N CYS A 473 -17.54 2.05 4.97
CA CYS A 473 -18.25 2.43 3.74
C CYS A 473 -17.97 1.46 2.60
N LEU A 474 -16.72 1.12 2.36
CA LEU A 474 -16.32 0.16 1.33
C LEU A 474 -16.85 -1.26 1.57
N ARG A 475 -16.94 -1.70 2.83
CA ARG A 475 -17.47 -3.03 3.18
C ARG A 475 -18.99 -3.12 3.07
N THR A 476 -19.67 -2.05 3.47
CA THR A 476 -21.14 -2.01 3.54
C THR A 476 -21.80 -1.51 2.26
N GLY A 477 -21.03 -0.89 1.35
CA GLY A 477 -21.55 -0.25 0.13
C GLY A 477 -22.16 1.14 0.37
N ARG A 478 -22.00 1.74 1.57
CA ARG A 478 -22.50 3.08 1.86
C ARG A 478 -21.67 4.14 1.15
N GLY A 479 -22.31 4.96 0.33
CA GLY A 479 -21.64 6.04 -0.37
C GLY A 479 -20.68 5.63 -1.48
N VAL A 480 -20.56 4.33 -1.82
CA VAL A 480 -19.75 3.82 -2.92
C VAL A 480 -20.63 3.03 -3.91
N LYS A 481 -20.27 3.06 -5.20
CA LYS A 481 -21.04 2.37 -6.25
C LYS A 481 -21.10 0.84 -6.05
N VAL A 482 -20.01 0.26 -5.56
CA VAL A 482 -19.88 -1.19 -5.33
C VAL A 482 -19.06 -1.41 -4.06
N SER A 483 -19.49 -2.35 -3.21
CA SER A 483 -18.71 -2.72 -2.03
C SER A 483 -17.39 -3.39 -2.42
N ASP A 484 -16.29 -2.94 -1.81
CA ASP A 484 -14.94 -3.48 -2.07
C ASP A 484 -14.23 -3.86 -0.77
N LYS A 485 -14.35 -5.12 -0.40
CA LYS A 485 -13.69 -5.67 0.79
C LYS A 485 -12.15 -5.72 0.64
N ARG A 486 -11.62 -5.82 -0.59
CA ARG A 486 -10.17 -5.85 -0.82
C ARG A 486 -9.59 -4.46 -0.59
N LEU A 487 -10.22 -3.43 -1.14
CA LEU A 487 -9.81 -2.03 -0.91
C LEU A 487 -9.97 -1.66 0.57
N ALA A 488 -11.05 -2.04 1.23
CA ALA A 488 -11.24 -1.82 2.66
C ALA A 488 -10.08 -2.41 3.51
N ASN A 489 -9.62 -3.62 3.18
CA ASN A 489 -8.48 -4.21 3.87
C ASN A 489 -7.16 -3.49 3.58
N ARG A 490 -6.97 -2.96 2.37
CA ARG A 490 -5.81 -2.11 2.03
C ARG A 490 -5.82 -0.79 2.81
N VAL A 491 -6.98 -0.15 2.91
CA VAL A 491 -7.18 1.06 3.70
C VAL A 491 -6.81 0.82 5.17
N LEU A 492 -7.31 -0.27 5.78
CA LEU A 492 -6.98 -0.60 7.17
C LEU A 492 -5.49 -0.97 7.35
N ALA A 493 -4.86 -1.56 6.36
CA ALA A 493 -3.44 -1.87 6.40
C ALA A 493 -2.53 -0.63 6.29
N SER A 494 -3.06 0.51 5.84
CA SER A 494 -2.32 1.78 5.78
C SER A 494 -2.32 2.56 7.10
N ILE A 495 -3.13 2.12 8.09
CA ILE A 495 -3.19 2.79 9.40
C ILE A 495 -1.88 2.60 10.16
N HIS A 496 -1.28 3.70 10.59
CA HIS A 496 -0.05 3.70 11.39
C HIS A 496 0.04 4.93 12.30
N THR A 497 0.91 4.86 13.29
CA THR A 497 1.19 5.98 14.20
C THR A 497 2.13 6.97 13.52
N SER A 498 1.82 8.27 13.58
CA SER A 498 2.68 9.33 13.06
C SER A 498 4.05 9.34 13.72
N ALA A 499 5.11 9.51 12.93
CA ALA A 499 6.49 9.66 13.43
C ALA A 499 6.86 11.12 13.77
N ILE A 500 5.95 12.08 13.60
CA ILE A 500 6.21 13.50 13.88
C ILE A 500 6.75 13.72 15.31
N PRO A 501 6.16 13.15 16.39
CA PRO A 501 6.71 13.32 17.74
C PRO A 501 8.16 12.84 17.87
N THR A 502 8.51 11.74 17.18
CA THR A 502 9.89 11.23 17.17
C THR A 502 10.84 12.19 16.46
N LEU A 503 10.43 12.75 15.30
CA LEU A 503 11.22 13.74 14.57
C LEU A 503 11.43 15.02 15.36
N LEU A 504 10.40 15.52 16.05
CA LEU A 504 10.52 16.69 16.92
C LEU A 504 11.50 16.46 18.09
N GLY A 505 11.66 15.20 18.51
CA GLY A 505 12.66 14.82 19.50
C GLY A 505 14.12 14.92 19.04
N LEU A 506 14.38 14.90 17.73
CA LEU A 506 15.74 15.02 17.15
C LEU A 506 16.23 16.47 17.09
N VAL A 507 15.35 17.45 17.17
CA VAL A 507 15.70 18.87 17.20
C VAL A 507 16.15 19.24 18.61
N LYS A 508 17.30 19.91 18.74
CA LYS A 508 17.92 20.25 20.02
C LYS A 508 17.27 21.43 20.71
#